data_061262fd6d11e0026abed618cf435b3b
#
_entry.id   061262fd6d11e0026abed618cf435b3b
#
_cell.length_a   1.000
_cell.length_b   1.000
_cell.length_c   1.000
_cell.angle_alpha   90.00
_cell.angle_beta   90.00
_cell.angle_gamma   90.00
#
_symmetry.space_group_name_H-M   'P 1'
#
loop_
_entity.id
_entity.type
_entity.pdbx_description
1 polymer ?
#
loop_
_entity_poly.entity_id
_entity_poly.type
_entity_poly.pdbx_seq_one_letter_code
_entity_poly.pdbx_strand_id
1 'polypeptide(L)'
;MKKATVVAFLLVAWLSTLVGCSDSKEKVRRLSMQEKARQDSIDKASFKVGVMPTLDCLPVFVAHDEKLFDSLGVTVHLKCYSAQMDCDTALERGRVEGAVSDLIRARHIIKRGTPLEFPISTNTYWQLITNRRARISELKQLSDKMIAMTRYSATDYLADLAIDSAKPKYDVYRVQINDVRIRLKMLLNN
;
A
#
# COMPACT_ATOMS: atom_id res chain seq x y z
N MET A 1 -23.10 -68.56 15.80
CA MET A 1 -23.97 -67.38 15.71
C MET A 1 -23.41 -66.12 16.45
N LYS A 2 -22.76 -66.27 17.59
CA LYS A 2 -22.25 -65.11 18.39
C LYS A 2 -21.06 -64.33 17.76
N LYS A 3 -20.25 -64.97 16.90
CA LYS A 3 -19.07 -64.28 16.25
C LYS A 3 -19.47 -63.41 15.08
N ALA A 4 -20.54 -63.74 14.35
CA ALA A 4 -21.00 -62.92 13.21
C ALA A 4 -21.67 -61.60 13.62
N THR A 5 -22.38 -61.61 14.77
CA THR A 5 -23.00 -60.41 15.33
C THR A 5 -22.00 -59.39 15.87
N VAL A 6 -20.86 -59.83 16.43
CA VAL A 6 -19.81 -58.95 16.93
C VAL A 6 -19.06 -58.25 15.78
N VAL A 7 -18.80 -58.98 14.67
CA VAL A 7 -18.16 -58.41 13.48
C VAL A 7 -19.07 -57.39 12.79
N ALA A 8 -20.37 -57.62 12.74
CA ALA A 8 -21.34 -56.66 12.18
C ALA A 8 -21.44 -55.37 13.02
N PHE A 9 -21.37 -55.48 14.36
CA PHE A 9 -21.36 -54.28 15.23
C PHE A 9 -20.07 -53.48 15.12
N LEU A 10 -18.93 -54.12 14.94
CA LEU A 10 -17.64 -53.41 14.73
C LEU A 10 -17.56 -52.71 13.37
N LEU A 11 -18.16 -53.27 12.33
CA LEU A 11 -18.24 -52.66 11.00
C LEU A 11 -19.17 -51.42 10.99
N VAL A 12 -20.28 -51.46 11.69
CA VAL A 12 -21.21 -50.31 11.83
C VAL A 12 -20.58 -49.17 12.64
N ALA A 13 -19.81 -49.48 13.69
CA ALA A 13 -19.09 -48.50 14.48
C ALA A 13 -17.96 -47.84 13.69
N TRP A 14 -17.34 -48.54 12.74
CA TRP A 14 -16.28 -47.96 11.86
C TRP A 14 -16.83 -47.06 10.75
N LEU A 15 -18.05 -47.33 10.26
CA LEU A 15 -18.70 -46.46 9.28
C LEU A 15 -19.17 -45.13 9.86
N SER A 16 -19.52 -45.07 11.13
CA SER A 16 -20.01 -43.86 11.79
C SER A 16 -18.90 -42.81 12.07
N THR A 17 -17.62 -43.21 12.10
CA THR A 17 -16.51 -42.28 12.33
C THR A 17 -16.05 -41.52 11.06
N LEU A 18 -16.47 -41.93 9.86
CA LEU A 18 -16.10 -41.28 8.59
C LEU A 18 -16.99 -40.09 8.19
N VAL A 19 -18.18 -39.96 8.79
CA VAL A 19 -19.14 -38.89 8.43
C VAL A 19 -18.87 -37.58 9.15
N GLY A 20 -18.18 -37.58 10.29
CA GLY A 20 -17.99 -36.41 11.12
C GLY A 20 -16.95 -35.36 10.59
N CYS A 21 -16.01 -35.76 9.68
CA CYS A 21 -14.92 -34.91 9.24
C CYS A 21 -15.24 -34.03 8.01
N SER A 22 -16.27 -34.37 7.23
CA SER A 22 -16.63 -33.60 6.03
C SER A 22 -17.51 -32.40 6.38
N ASP A 23 -18.40 -32.51 7.32
CA ASP A 23 -19.32 -31.45 7.78
C ASP A 23 -18.60 -30.28 8.42
N SER A 24 -17.54 -30.55 9.18
CA SER A 24 -16.69 -29.51 9.79
C SER A 24 -15.95 -28.65 8.75
N LYS A 25 -15.38 -29.28 7.72
CA LYS A 25 -14.68 -28.58 6.64
C LYS A 25 -15.63 -27.73 5.78
N GLU A 26 -16.81 -28.25 5.49
CA GLU A 26 -17.80 -27.53 4.71
C GLU A 26 -18.40 -26.36 5.50
N LYS A 27 -18.63 -26.50 6.79
CA LYS A 27 -19.06 -25.41 7.69
C LYS A 27 -18.02 -24.29 7.76
N VAL A 28 -16.73 -24.64 7.91
CA VAL A 28 -15.62 -23.65 7.89
C VAL A 28 -15.55 -22.93 6.54
N ARG A 29 -15.71 -23.65 5.43
CA ARG A 29 -15.73 -23.07 4.08
C ARG A 29 -16.92 -22.12 3.88
N ARG A 30 -18.12 -22.49 4.33
CA ARG A 30 -19.32 -21.64 4.26
C ARG A 30 -19.15 -20.37 5.10
N LEU A 31 -18.62 -20.47 6.31
CA LEU A 31 -18.33 -19.31 7.17
C LEU A 31 -17.29 -18.38 6.55
N SER A 32 -16.22 -18.93 5.95
CA SER A 32 -15.22 -18.13 5.27
C SER A 32 -15.78 -17.42 4.01
N MET A 33 -16.68 -18.07 3.26
CA MET A 33 -17.36 -17.47 2.12
C MET A 33 -18.34 -16.36 2.55
N GLN A 34 -19.08 -16.56 3.64
CA GLN A 34 -19.98 -15.55 4.19
C GLN A 34 -19.22 -14.35 4.71
N GLU A 35 -18.12 -14.57 5.41
CA GLU A 35 -17.27 -13.47 5.90
C GLU A 35 -16.64 -12.70 4.74
N LYS A 36 -16.16 -13.39 3.71
CA LYS A 36 -15.66 -12.76 2.50
C LYS A 36 -16.75 -11.93 1.78
N ALA A 37 -17.95 -12.49 1.61
CA ALA A 37 -19.07 -11.77 0.99
C ALA A 37 -19.49 -10.54 1.81
N ARG A 38 -19.47 -10.64 3.14
CA ARG A 38 -19.71 -9.52 4.04
C ARG A 38 -18.61 -8.45 3.90
N GLN A 39 -17.36 -8.86 3.88
CA GLN A 39 -16.23 -7.94 3.70
C GLN A 39 -16.29 -7.25 2.33
N ASP A 40 -16.60 -8.00 1.26
CA ASP A 40 -16.79 -7.45 -0.08
C ASP A 40 -17.95 -6.43 -0.14
N SER A 41 -19.04 -6.65 0.63
CA SER A 41 -20.14 -5.69 0.69
C SER A 41 -19.78 -4.42 1.45
N ILE A 42 -19.04 -4.54 2.56
CA ILE A 42 -18.50 -3.40 3.32
C ILE A 42 -17.52 -2.61 2.44
N ASP A 43 -16.61 -3.30 1.77
CA ASP A 43 -15.65 -2.69 0.85
C ASP A 43 -16.34 -1.94 -0.30
N LYS A 44 -17.45 -2.44 -0.81
CA LYS A 44 -18.24 -1.75 -1.84
C LYS A 44 -18.95 -0.50 -1.33
N ALA A 45 -19.38 -0.49 -0.08
CA ALA A 45 -20.09 0.63 0.54
C ALA A 45 -19.15 1.69 1.16
N SER A 46 -17.88 1.37 1.37
CA SER A 46 -16.92 2.27 1.99
C SER A 46 -16.27 3.21 0.98
N PHE A 47 -15.90 4.41 1.44
CA PHE A 47 -15.04 5.34 0.70
C PHE A 47 -13.58 4.87 0.81
N LYS A 48 -12.97 4.47 -0.30
CA LYS A 48 -11.60 3.91 -0.30
C LYS A 48 -10.59 5.00 -0.56
N VAL A 49 -9.58 5.06 0.31
CA VAL A 49 -8.47 6.01 0.19
C VAL A 49 -7.16 5.25 -0.02
N GLY A 50 -6.48 5.55 -1.12
CA GLY A 50 -5.14 5.06 -1.38
C GLY A 50 -4.10 5.81 -0.55
N VAL A 51 -3.33 5.08 0.24
CA VAL A 51 -2.30 5.63 1.14
C VAL A 51 -0.99 4.88 0.99
N MET A 52 0.10 5.56 1.37
CA MET A 52 1.44 4.99 1.39
C MET A 52 2.05 5.08 2.80
N PRO A 53 3.05 4.26 3.13
CA PRO A 53 3.76 4.34 4.41
C PRO A 53 4.74 5.54 4.43
N THR A 54 4.21 6.75 4.29
CA THR A 54 4.93 8.02 4.21
C THR A 54 4.32 9.04 5.17
N LEU A 55 5.09 10.05 5.57
CA LEU A 55 4.67 11.02 6.59
C LEU A 55 3.50 11.90 6.14
N ASP A 56 3.35 12.17 4.86
CA ASP A 56 2.22 12.89 4.29
C ASP A 56 0.88 12.13 4.43
N CYS A 57 0.93 10.80 4.53
CA CYS A 57 -0.23 9.96 4.81
C CYS A 57 -0.54 9.81 6.31
N LEU A 58 0.37 10.23 7.21
CA LEU A 58 0.20 10.03 8.66
C LEU A 58 -1.12 10.59 9.20
N PRO A 59 -1.59 11.80 8.82
CA PRO A 59 -2.88 12.31 9.31
C PRO A 59 -4.06 11.40 8.96
N VAL A 60 -4.02 10.75 7.79
CA VAL A 60 -5.08 9.82 7.35
C VAL A 60 -5.06 8.54 8.18
N PHE A 61 -3.88 8.01 8.50
CA PHE A 61 -3.74 6.85 9.38
C PHE A 61 -4.24 7.17 10.79
N VAL A 62 -3.84 8.31 11.35
CA VAL A 62 -4.31 8.74 12.67
C VAL A 62 -5.84 8.90 12.69
N ALA A 63 -6.41 9.55 11.70
CA ALA A 63 -7.85 9.73 11.60
C ALA A 63 -8.61 8.39 11.54
N HIS A 64 -8.03 7.40 10.86
CA HIS A 64 -8.60 6.06 10.78
C HIS A 64 -8.48 5.31 12.13
N ASP A 65 -7.29 5.29 12.73
CA ASP A 65 -7.02 4.55 13.98
C ASP A 65 -7.79 5.14 15.18
N GLU A 66 -7.93 6.47 15.23
CA GLU A 66 -8.73 7.19 16.24
C GLU A 66 -10.23 7.21 15.91
N LYS A 67 -10.66 6.50 14.85
CA LYS A 67 -12.08 6.39 14.43
C LYS A 67 -12.76 7.74 14.18
N LEU A 68 -12.01 8.75 13.73
CA LEU A 68 -12.56 10.07 13.45
C LEU A 68 -13.54 10.04 12.28
N PHE A 69 -13.32 9.18 11.30
CA PHE A 69 -14.25 8.98 10.19
C PHE A 69 -15.58 8.40 10.68
N ASP A 70 -15.54 7.41 11.57
CA ASP A 70 -16.72 6.78 12.14
C ASP A 70 -17.55 7.79 12.95
N SER A 71 -16.88 8.68 13.68
CA SER A 71 -17.56 9.75 14.46
C SER A 71 -18.32 10.74 13.57
N LEU A 72 -17.93 10.86 12.29
CA LEU A 72 -18.60 11.67 11.28
C LEU A 72 -19.61 10.87 10.45
N GLY A 73 -19.82 9.59 10.76
CA GLY A 73 -20.73 8.71 10.03
C GLY A 73 -20.23 8.28 8.66
N VAL A 74 -18.92 8.37 8.40
CA VAL A 74 -18.31 8.00 7.11
C VAL A 74 -17.47 6.74 7.29
N THR A 75 -17.80 5.69 6.54
CA THR A 75 -16.98 4.47 6.52
C THR A 75 -15.84 4.63 5.51
N VAL A 76 -14.61 4.76 6.01
CA VAL A 76 -13.40 4.90 5.20
C VAL A 76 -12.59 3.60 5.25
N HIS A 77 -12.16 3.12 4.08
CA HIS A 77 -11.27 1.96 3.96
C HIS A 77 -9.92 2.39 3.38
N LEU A 78 -8.84 2.20 4.14
CA LEU A 78 -7.50 2.53 3.67
C LEU A 78 -6.92 1.40 2.83
N LYS A 79 -6.57 1.69 1.58
CA LYS A 79 -5.84 0.78 0.68
C LYS A 79 -4.37 1.17 0.67
N CYS A 80 -3.53 0.36 1.35
CA CYS A 80 -2.10 0.63 1.46
C CYS A 80 -1.34 0.16 0.22
N TYR A 81 -0.53 1.04 -0.33
CA TYR A 81 0.37 0.77 -1.45
C TYR A 81 1.82 0.98 -1.03
N SER A 82 2.76 0.25 -1.61
CA SER A 82 4.19 0.44 -1.38
C SER A 82 4.85 1.34 -2.44
N ALA A 83 4.18 1.51 -3.58
CA ALA A 83 4.63 2.33 -4.69
C ALA A 83 3.58 3.36 -5.09
N GLN A 84 4.00 4.62 -5.28
CA GLN A 84 3.10 5.70 -5.67
C GLN A 84 2.40 5.42 -7.01
N MET A 85 3.10 4.79 -7.95
CA MET A 85 2.51 4.44 -9.26
C MET A 85 1.31 3.51 -9.15
N ASP A 86 1.33 2.58 -8.20
CA ASP A 86 0.22 1.64 -7.99
C ASP A 86 -0.97 2.35 -7.33
N CYS A 87 -0.70 3.27 -6.40
CA CYS A 87 -1.70 4.12 -5.77
C CYS A 87 -2.40 5.00 -6.83
N ASP A 88 -1.64 5.69 -7.68
CA ASP A 88 -2.17 6.52 -8.76
C ASP A 88 -2.98 5.71 -9.78
N THR A 89 -2.46 4.53 -10.16
CA THR A 89 -3.20 3.63 -11.07
C THR A 89 -4.51 3.15 -10.45
N ALA A 90 -4.54 2.96 -9.13
CA ALA A 90 -5.77 2.61 -8.43
C ALA A 90 -6.80 3.75 -8.49
N LEU A 91 -6.35 4.99 -8.32
CA LEU A 91 -7.19 6.19 -8.46
C LEU A 91 -7.72 6.35 -9.88
N GLU A 92 -6.85 6.30 -10.90
CA GLU A 92 -7.24 6.40 -12.31
C GLU A 92 -8.25 5.34 -12.74
N ARG A 93 -8.16 4.13 -12.17
CA ARG A 93 -9.07 3.01 -12.48
C ARG A 93 -10.31 2.96 -11.59
N GLY A 94 -10.53 3.95 -10.73
CA GLY A 94 -11.65 3.98 -9.79
C GLY A 94 -11.65 2.84 -8.77
N ARG A 95 -10.47 2.28 -8.45
CA ARG A 95 -10.33 1.25 -7.39
C ARG A 95 -10.25 1.87 -5.99
N VAL A 96 -9.95 3.14 -5.94
CA VAL A 96 -10.04 4.02 -4.77
C VAL A 96 -10.69 5.33 -5.20
N GLU A 97 -11.45 5.94 -4.32
CA GLU A 97 -12.16 7.21 -4.56
C GLU A 97 -11.29 8.43 -4.24
N GLY A 98 -10.28 8.24 -3.39
CA GLY A 98 -9.29 9.26 -3.04
C GLY A 98 -7.90 8.68 -2.90
N ALA A 99 -6.87 9.52 -2.98
CA ALA A 99 -5.49 9.12 -2.75
C ALA A 99 -4.66 10.30 -2.24
N VAL A 100 -3.63 9.99 -1.43
CA VAL A 100 -2.58 10.96 -1.12
C VAL A 100 -1.54 10.89 -2.25
N SER A 101 -1.31 12.02 -2.92
CA SER A 101 -0.39 12.11 -4.06
C SER A 101 0.27 13.49 -4.13
N ASP A 102 1.32 13.62 -4.94
CA ASP A 102 1.93 14.92 -5.21
C ASP A 102 1.31 15.61 -6.45
N LEU A 103 1.42 16.94 -6.50
CA LEU A 103 0.80 17.76 -7.55
C LEU A 103 1.35 17.46 -8.95
N ILE A 104 2.59 17.00 -9.08
CA ILE A 104 3.18 16.69 -10.39
C ILE A 104 2.51 15.44 -10.95
N ARG A 105 2.34 14.42 -10.13
CA ARG A 105 1.66 13.19 -10.51
C ARG A 105 0.17 13.43 -10.74
N ALA A 106 -0.48 14.18 -9.86
CA ALA A 106 -1.88 14.56 -10.03
C ALA A 106 -2.11 15.29 -11.36
N ARG A 107 -1.23 16.21 -11.74
CA ARG A 107 -1.28 16.88 -13.07
C ARG A 107 -1.16 15.88 -14.23
N HIS A 108 -0.33 14.84 -14.10
CA HIS A 108 -0.22 13.79 -15.11
C HIS A 108 -1.51 12.96 -15.22
N ILE A 109 -2.16 12.65 -14.11
CA ILE A 109 -3.44 11.95 -14.08
C ILE A 109 -4.52 12.78 -14.77
N ILE A 110 -4.62 14.07 -14.46
CA ILE A 110 -5.57 15.00 -15.10
C ILE A 110 -5.31 15.07 -16.61
N LYS A 111 -4.05 15.18 -17.04
CA LYS A 111 -3.70 15.21 -18.48
C LYS A 111 -4.10 13.92 -19.23
N ARG A 112 -4.22 12.80 -18.53
CA ARG A 112 -4.70 11.53 -19.09
C ARG A 112 -6.22 11.40 -19.10
N GLY A 113 -6.93 12.44 -18.62
CA GLY A 113 -8.39 12.54 -18.71
C GLY A 113 -9.15 12.17 -17.43
N THR A 114 -8.46 11.88 -16.31
CA THR A 114 -9.13 11.63 -15.03
C THR A 114 -9.28 12.96 -14.29
N PRO A 115 -10.52 13.47 -14.08
CA PRO A 115 -10.72 14.70 -13.30
C PRO A 115 -10.40 14.46 -11.83
N LEU A 116 -9.67 15.40 -11.22
CA LEU A 116 -9.31 15.33 -9.80
C LEU A 116 -9.64 16.64 -9.09
N GLU A 117 -10.07 16.53 -7.84
CA GLU A 117 -10.20 17.62 -6.89
C GLU A 117 -9.15 17.50 -5.78
N PHE A 118 -8.76 18.63 -5.21
CA PHE A 118 -7.73 18.71 -4.17
C PHE A 118 -8.32 19.30 -2.87
N PRO A 119 -9.10 18.51 -2.12
CA PRO A 119 -9.81 19.03 -0.94
C PRO A 119 -8.88 19.35 0.23
N ILE A 120 -7.71 18.71 0.31
CA ILE A 120 -6.80 18.82 1.47
C ILE A 120 -5.36 19.01 0.99
N SER A 121 -4.65 19.98 1.60
CA SER A 121 -3.20 20.12 1.49
C SER A 121 -2.52 19.58 2.74
N THR A 122 -1.49 18.75 2.56
CA THR A 122 -0.77 18.14 3.69
C THR A 122 0.30 19.06 4.30
N ASN A 123 0.62 20.18 3.68
CA ASN A 123 1.67 21.12 4.11
C ASN A 123 3.02 20.47 4.45
N THR A 124 3.32 19.35 3.82
CA THR A 124 4.59 18.63 3.99
C THR A 124 5.67 19.26 3.12
N TYR A 125 6.91 19.10 3.54
CA TYR A 125 8.09 19.49 2.78
C TYR A 125 8.94 18.26 2.43
N TRP A 126 9.64 18.37 1.33
CA TRP A 126 10.50 17.30 0.83
C TRP A 126 11.93 17.45 1.34
N GLN A 127 12.58 16.33 1.63
CA GLN A 127 13.96 16.29 2.06
C GLN A 127 14.76 15.29 1.23
N LEU A 128 15.97 15.68 0.83
CA LEU A 128 16.96 14.76 0.32
C LEU A 128 17.70 14.13 1.52
N ILE A 129 17.55 12.83 1.68
CA ILE A 129 18.14 12.10 2.81
C ILE A 129 19.38 11.36 2.33
N THR A 130 20.45 11.45 3.08
CA THR A 130 21.72 10.76 2.81
C THR A 130 22.09 9.83 3.95
N ASN A 131 22.82 8.75 3.66
CA ASN A 131 23.39 7.92 4.68
C ASN A 131 24.52 8.69 5.39
N ARG A 132 24.58 8.61 6.73
CA ARG A 132 25.62 9.27 7.53
C ARG A 132 27.05 8.85 7.12
N ARG A 133 27.22 7.61 6.68
CA ARG A 133 28.52 7.10 6.20
C ARG A 133 28.98 7.77 4.92
N ALA A 134 28.06 8.23 4.07
CA ALA A 134 28.38 8.94 2.84
C ALA A 134 28.98 10.34 3.09
N ARG A 135 28.83 10.89 4.30
CA ARG A 135 29.35 12.23 4.71
C ARG A 135 28.96 13.33 3.75
N ILE A 136 27.76 13.25 3.19
CA ILE A 136 27.21 14.28 2.29
C ILE A 136 26.44 15.27 3.16
N SER A 137 26.91 16.50 3.24
CA SER A 137 26.29 17.61 3.95
C SER A 137 25.88 18.75 3.01
N GLU A 138 26.40 18.77 1.78
CA GLU A 138 26.13 19.78 0.78
C GLU A 138 25.78 19.14 -0.56
N LEU A 139 24.92 19.81 -1.35
CA LEU A 139 24.48 19.30 -2.65
C LEU A 139 25.62 19.08 -3.65
N LYS A 140 26.69 19.87 -3.58
CA LYS A 140 27.90 19.71 -4.44
C LYS A 140 28.57 18.35 -4.27
N GLN A 141 28.40 17.72 -3.12
CA GLN A 141 28.99 16.39 -2.79
C GLN A 141 28.18 15.23 -3.41
N LEU A 142 27.07 15.52 -4.11
CA LEU A 142 26.31 14.55 -4.87
C LEU A 142 27.02 14.09 -6.16
N SER A 143 28.13 14.72 -6.52
CA SER A 143 28.97 14.34 -7.66
C SER A 143 29.24 12.83 -7.67
N ASP A 144 28.96 12.16 -8.79
CA ASP A 144 29.15 10.71 -8.95
C ASP A 144 28.32 9.85 -7.95
N LYS A 145 27.16 10.35 -7.53
CA LYS A 145 26.24 9.64 -6.62
C LYS A 145 24.95 9.26 -7.34
N MET A 146 24.24 8.31 -6.74
CA MET A 146 22.91 7.91 -7.17
C MET A 146 21.84 8.49 -6.27
N ILE A 147 20.79 9.07 -6.85
CA ILE A 147 19.59 9.53 -6.15
C ILE A 147 18.43 8.60 -6.53
N ALA A 148 17.91 7.90 -5.54
CA ALA A 148 16.72 7.05 -5.72
C ALA A 148 15.45 7.92 -5.62
N MET A 149 14.60 7.86 -6.64
CA MET A 149 13.37 8.66 -6.72
C MET A 149 12.28 7.89 -7.49
N THR A 150 11.10 8.46 -7.59
CA THR A 150 10.04 8.00 -8.49
C THR A 150 9.95 8.96 -9.67
N ARG A 151 10.06 8.47 -10.91
CA ARG A 151 9.94 9.31 -12.11
C ARG A 151 8.56 10.00 -12.19
N TYR A 152 8.57 11.20 -12.79
CA TYR A 152 7.38 12.02 -12.99
C TYR A 152 6.65 12.35 -11.67
N SER A 153 7.39 12.53 -10.60
CA SER A 153 6.88 12.89 -9.27
C SER A 153 7.59 14.15 -8.75
N ALA A 154 7.12 14.67 -7.61
CA ALA A 154 7.79 15.74 -6.91
C ALA A 154 9.26 15.39 -6.58
N THR A 155 9.55 14.12 -6.25
CA THR A 155 10.92 13.69 -5.94
C THR A 155 11.85 13.73 -7.16
N ASP A 156 11.34 13.45 -8.36
CA ASP A 156 12.10 13.59 -9.62
C ASP A 156 12.40 15.05 -9.92
N TYR A 157 11.37 15.88 -9.90
CA TYR A 157 11.49 17.32 -10.15
C TYR A 157 12.43 18.02 -9.16
N LEU A 158 12.31 17.72 -7.89
CA LEU A 158 13.19 18.30 -6.86
C LEU A 158 14.62 17.77 -6.93
N ALA A 159 14.83 16.54 -7.38
CA ALA A 159 16.17 16.02 -7.66
C ALA A 159 16.83 16.76 -8.80
N ASP A 160 16.09 17.09 -9.89
CA ASP A 160 16.58 17.93 -10.97
C ASP A 160 16.98 19.32 -10.47
N LEU A 161 16.10 19.99 -9.73
CA LEU A 161 16.40 21.31 -9.17
C LEU A 161 17.63 21.31 -8.24
N ALA A 162 17.77 20.25 -7.42
CA ALA A 162 18.93 20.12 -6.54
C ALA A 162 20.24 19.94 -7.32
N ILE A 163 20.22 19.13 -8.39
CA ILE A 163 21.38 18.91 -9.26
C ILE A 163 21.74 20.19 -10.00
N ASP A 164 20.76 20.86 -10.61
CA ASP A 164 20.96 22.09 -11.36
C ASP A 164 21.49 23.21 -10.46
N SER A 165 21.00 23.32 -9.24
CA SER A 165 21.49 24.31 -8.26
C SER A 165 22.90 24.02 -7.78
N ALA A 166 23.21 22.73 -7.53
CA ALA A 166 24.50 22.29 -6.99
C ALA A 166 25.62 22.36 -8.00
N LYS A 167 25.32 22.19 -9.28
CA LYS A 167 26.32 22.12 -10.39
C LYS A 167 27.48 21.18 -10.02
N PRO A 168 27.21 19.90 -9.71
CA PRO A 168 28.26 18.97 -9.31
C PRO A 168 29.29 18.79 -10.42
N LYS A 169 30.53 18.46 -10.04
CA LYS A 169 31.63 18.29 -11.00
C LYS A 169 31.42 17.12 -11.97
N TYR A 170 30.79 16.04 -11.47
CA TYR A 170 30.48 14.83 -12.22
C TYR A 170 28.98 14.55 -12.18
N ASP A 171 28.50 13.72 -13.10
CA ASP A 171 27.10 13.39 -13.23
C ASP A 171 26.51 12.80 -11.96
N VAL A 172 25.25 13.12 -11.71
CA VAL A 172 24.43 12.53 -10.65
C VAL A 172 23.41 11.60 -11.32
N TYR A 173 23.41 10.35 -10.92
CA TYR A 173 22.56 9.33 -11.53
C TYR A 173 21.22 9.25 -10.82
N ARG A 174 20.14 9.54 -11.54
CA ARG A 174 18.78 9.39 -11.01
C ARG A 174 18.27 7.98 -11.29
N VAL A 175 18.01 7.22 -10.22
CA VAL A 175 17.58 5.82 -10.30
C VAL A 175 16.13 5.71 -9.88
N GLN A 176 15.29 5.18 -10.78
CA GLN A 176 13.89 4.96 -10.46
C GLN A 176 13.72 3.73 -9.55
N ILE A 177 13.25 3.95 -8.34
CA ILE A 177 12.87 2.91 -7.39
C ILE A 177 11.50 3.30 -6.82
N ASN A 178 10.46 2.62 -7.28
CA ASN A 178 9.08 2.99 -6.98
C ASN A 178 8.67 2.64 -5.54
N ASP A 179 9.16 1.51 -5.02
CA ASP A 179 8.85 1.06 -3.66
C ASP A 179 9.66 1.86 -2.63
N VAL A 180 8.97 2.57 -1.74
CA VAL A 180 9.59 3.43 -0.72
C VAL A 180 10.36 2.64 0.33
N ARG A 181 9.95 1.39 0.62
CA ARG A 181 10.64 0.52 1.57
C ARG A 181 11.94 -0.01 1.00
N ILE A 182 11.96 -0.29 -0.30
CA ILE A 182 13.18 -0.68 -1.01
C ILE A 182 14.15 0.48 -1.04
N ARG A 183 13.70 1.72 -1.34
CA ARG A 183 14.56 2.92 -1.26
C ARG A 183 15.20 3.07 0.12
N LEU A 184 14.41 2.93 1.18
CA LEU A 184 14.93 3.01 2.54
C LEU A 184 15.96 1.92 2.84
N LYS A 185 15.69 0.67 2.46
CA LYS A 185 16.64 -0.44 2.63
C LYS A 185 17.96 -0.19 1.89
N MET A 186 17.91 0.31 0.67
CA MET A 186 19.12 0.65 -0.09
C MET A 186 19.91 1.77 0.58
N LEU A 187 19.24 2.80 1.09
CA LEU A 187 19.88 3.89 1.81
C LEU A 187 20.58 3.40 3.10
N LEU A 188 19.97 2.48 3.83
CA LEU A 188 20.51 1.96 5.09
C LEU A 188 21.67 0.98 4.90
N ASN A 189 21.73 0.28 3.77
CA ASN A 189 22.72 -0.77 3.49
C ASN A 189 23.95 -0.30 2.68
N ASN A 190 23.97 0.97 2.26
CA ASN A 190 25.12 1.57 1.55
C ASN A 190 26.12 2.25 2.48
#